data_dca007605903b3338a2efb85b31d1fa6
#
_entry.id   dca007605903b3338a2efb85b31d1fa6
#
_cell.length_a   1.000
_cell.length_b   1.000
_cell.length_c   1.000
_cell.angle_alpha   90.00
_cell.angle_beta   90.00
_cell.angle_gamma   90.00
#
_symmetry.space_group_name_H-M   'P 1'
#
loop_
_entity.id
_entity.type
_entity.pdbx_description
1 polymer ?
#
loop_
_entity_poly.entity_id
_entity_poly.type
_entity_poly.pdbx_seq_one_letter_code
_entity_poly.pdbx_strand_id
1 'polypeptide(L)'
;MAYLTQLRPDIQALLLSAFYFKGRIMSIQHHNTPGQASVGLGLRREMLDEFCQQVPSAINFFEVAPENWMILGGKFGRQFKQLTEQHAFFCHGLSLSIGSPEPLDSHFVQNIKRFLDEHNIEVYSEHLSYCSGTGHMYDLMPIPFTDDAVIHTAKRIKQVEDILERPFILENVSFYAAPGAQMTEQEFVNAVLQEADCKLLLDVNNIYVNSINHQYDAAAYLAAMPTKRIAYLHIAGHYEEEADLMVDTHGADIIDPVWALLQQCYQIHGVHPTLLERDFNIPKTDILLNEINQIHQYQQNALTQQSILRKA
;
A
#
# COMPACT_ATOMS: atom_id res chain seq x y z
N MET A 1 29.59 20.00 24.15
CA MET A 1 30.55 19.80 23.04
C MET A 1 31.98 19.40 23.47
N ALA A 2 32.35 19.44 24.71
CA ALA A 2 33.73 19.15 25.15
C ALA A 2 34.06 17.66 25.43
N TYR A 3 33.11 16.73 25.31
CA TYR A 3 33.33 15.31 25.57
C TYR A 3 33.56 14.45 24.31
N LEU A 4 33.32 15.00 23.11
CA LEU A 4 33.43 14.25 21.84
C LEU A 4 34.88 14.15 21.30
N THR A 5 35.79 14.99 21.81
CA THR A 5 37.19 15.04 21.30
C THR A 5 38.12 13.97 21.89
N GLN A 6 37.65 13.14 22.82
CA GLN A 6 38.45 12.07 23.46
C GLN A 6 38.08 10.64 23.02
N LEU A 7 37.13 10.51 22.10
CA LEU A 7 36.73 9.20 21.58
C LEU A 7 37.57 8.82 20.35
N ARG A 8 37.75 7.51 20.14
CA ARG A 8 38.47 7.01 18.96
C ARG A 8 37.75 7.44 17.67
N PRO A 9 38.49 7.70 16.57
CA PRO A 9 37.94 8.23 15.32
C PRO A 9 36.80 7.39 14.74
N ASP A 10 36.83 6.07 14.91
CA ASP A 10 35.80 5.13 14.49
C ASP A 10 34.48 5.31 15.28
N ILE A 11 34.59 5.58 16.59
CA ILE A 11 33.42 5.86 17.45
C ILE A 11 32.88 7.27 17.20
N GLN A 12 33.75 8.24 16.90
CA GLN A 12 33.32 9.58 16.48
C GLN A 12 32.53 9.55 15.16
N ALA A 13 32.99 8.77 14.18
CA ALA A 13 32.31 8.60 12.90
C ALA A 13 30.91 7.93 13.07
N LEU A 14 30.81 6.93 13.95
CA LEU A 14 29.56 6.24 14.27
C LEU A 14 28.57 7.18 15.01
N LEU A 15 29.05 7.97 15.96
CA LEU A 15 28.23 8.94 16.69
C LEU A 15 27.81 10.12 15.78
N LEU A 16 28.70 10.60 14.91
CA LEU A 16 28.38 11.64 13.94
C LEU A 16 27.39 11.15 12.89
N SER A 17 27.49 9.89 12.43
CA SER A 17 26.51 9.30 11.54
C SER A 17 25.15 9.13 12.24
N ALA A 18 25.13 8.69 13.50
CA ALA A 18 23.90 8.58 14.31
C ALA A 18 23.28 9.95 14.64
N PHE A 19 24.13 10.99 14.85
CA PHE A 19 23.66 12.37 15.02
C PHE A 19 23.18 12.98 13.69
N TYR A 20 23.85 12.68 12.58
CA TYR A 20 23.42 13.10 11.24
C TYR A 20 22.10 12.42 10.86
N PHE A 21 21.95 11.14 11.18
CA PHE A 21 20.70 10.39 10.99
C PHE A 21 19.56 10.91 11.88
N LYS A 22 19.84 11.17 13.19
CA LYS A 22 18.88 11.82 14.10
C LYS A 22 18.57 13.27 13.72
N GLY A 23 19.57 14.03 13.27
CA GLY A 23 19.39 15.42 12.84
C GLY A 23 18.57 15.52 11.54
N ARG A 24 18.72 14.56 10.63
CA ARG A 24 17.91 14.45 9.41
C ARG A 24 16.45 14.04 9.72
N ILE A 25 16.25 13.19 10.73
CA ILE A 25 14.91 12.84 11.24
C ILE A 25 14.24 14.03 11.94
N MET A 26 15.00 14.96 12.56
CA MET A 26 14.44 16.12 13.26
C MET A 26 14.24 17.36 12.38
N SER A 27 14.77 17.41 11.16
CA SER A 27 14.63 18.56 10.24
C SER A 27 13.69 18.32 9.05
N ILE A 28 13.15 17.11 8.89
CA ILE A 28 12.07 16.85 7.96
C ILE A 28 10.80 17.36 8.64
N GLN A 29 10.39 18.56 8.30
CA GLN A 29 9.06 19.04 8.65
C GLN A 29 8.06 18.02 8.07
N HIS A 30 7.29 17.38 8.95
CA HIS A 30 6.24 16.41 8.62
C HIS A 30 5.08 17.08 7.86
N HIS A 31 5.32 17.60 6.65
CA HIS A 31 4.26 18.24 5.88
C HIS A 31 3.51 17.31 4.94
N ASN A 32 3.95 16.04 4.77
CA ASN A 32 3.38 15.17 3.74
C ASN A 32 2.98 13.75 4.20
N THR A 33 2.95 13.45 5.49
CA THR A 33 2.40 12.15 5.91
C THR A 33 0.92 12.33 6.24
N PRO A 34 0.01 11.65 5.50
CA PRO A 34 -1.41 11.69 5.77
C PRO A 34 -1.72 11.28 7.22
N GLY A 35 -2.66 11.99 7.84
CA GLY A 35 -3.15 11.62 9.17
C GLY A 35 -3.93 10.31 9.14
N GLN A 36 -4.20 9.73 10.31
CA GLN A 36 -4.90 8.45 10.44
C GLN A 36 -6.27 8.44 9.73
N ALA A 37 -7.02 9.53 9.77
CA ALA A 37 -8.31 9.68 9.10
C ALA A 37 -8.15 10.44 7.76
N SER A 38 -7.34 9.90 6.86
CA SER A 38 -7.09 10.48 5.54
C SER A 38 -7.66 9.58 4.45
N VAL A 39 -8.16 10.19 3.37
CA VAL A 39 -8.67 9.49 2.20
C VAL A 39 -7.84 9.86 0.99
N GLY A 40 -7.37 8.85 0.27
CA GLY A 40 -6.57 8.98 -0.93
C GLY A 40 -7.32 8.57 -2.19
N LEU A 41 -6.73 8.90 -3.33
CA LEU A 41 -7.20 8.52 -4.66
C LEU A 41 -6.04 8.01 -5.50
N GLY A 42 -6.23 6.88 -6.18
CA GLY A 42 -5.32 6.40 -7.21
C GLY A 42 -5.23 7.42 -8.37
N LEU A 43 -4.06 8.06 -8.55
CA LEU A 43 -3.88 9.06 -9.59
C LEU A 43 -3.64 8.42 -10.95
N ARG A 44 -4.40 8.84 -11.96
CA ARG A 44 -4.23 8.43 -13.36
C ARG A 44 -3.83 9.62 -14.23
N ARG A 45 -3.16 9.35 -15.36
CA ARG A 45 -2.61 10.42 -16.23
C ARG A 45 -3.67 11.37 -16.78
N GLU A 46 -4.85 10.85 -17.05
CA GLU A 46 -5.99 11.65 -17.54
C GLU A 46 -6.51 12.68 -16.52
N MET A 47 -6.23 12.48 -15.23
CA MET A 47 -6.62 13.41 -14.16
C MET A 47 -5.64 14.59 -14.02
N LEU A 48 -4.44 14.53 -14.60
CA LEU A 48 -3.39 15.51 -14.37
C LEU A 48 -3.79 16.94 -14.76
N ASP A 49 -4.45 17.13 -15.90
CA ASP A 49 -4.83 18.47 -16.37
C ASP A 49 -5.84 19.14 -15.43
N GLU A 50 -6.72 18.37 -14.80
CA GLU A 50 -7.68 18.83 -13.81
C GLU A 50 -7.00 19.11 -12.47
N PHE A 51 -6.29 18.14 -11.93
CA PHE A 51 -5.73 18.25 -10.58
C PHE A 51 -4.53 19.22 -10.49
N CYS A 52 -3.82 19.48 -11.58
CA CYS A 52 -2.84 20.57 -11.61
C CYS A 52 -3.48 21.96 -11.53
N GLN A 53 -4.79 22.08 -11.82
CA GLN A 53 -5.52 23.34 -11.63
C GLN A 53 -6.04 23.44 -10.20
N GLN A 54 -6.67 22.36 -9.71
CA GLN A 54 -7.22 22.32 -8.35
C GLN A 54 -7.45 20.88 -7.91
N VAL A 55 -6.87 20.49 -6.76
CA VAL A 55 -7.19 19.24 -6.08
C VAL A 55 -8.33 19.50 -5.09
N PRO A 56 -9.43 18.72 -5.15
CA PRO A 56 -10.51 18.79 -4.16
C PRO A 56 -9.98 18.51 -2.75
N SER A 57 -10.41 19.31 -1.77
CA SER A 57 -9.93 19.19 -0.38
C SER A 57 -10.28 17.85 0.31
N ALA A 58 -11.21 17.09 -0.24
CA ALA A 58 -11.56 15.75 0.23
C ALA A 58 -10.46 14.72 -0.08
N ILE A 59 -9.58 14.97 -1.06
CA ILE A 59 -8.45 14.11 -1.40
C ILE A 59 -7.25 14.55 -0.55
N ASN A 60 -6.80 13.70 0.36
CA ASN A 60 -5.71 14.03 1.28
C ASN A 60 -4.35 13.54 0.78
N PHE A 61 -4.33 12.50 -0.05
CA PHE A 61 -3.12 11.97 -0.69
C PHE A 61 -3.46 11.29 -2.01
N PHE A 62 -2.45 11.08 -2.82
CA PHE A 62 -2.55 10.29 -4.04
C PHE A 62 -1.70 9.02 -3.94
N GLU A 63 -2.06 8.03 -4.76
CA GLU A 63 -1.21 6.86 -4.97
C GLU A 63 -0.93 6.66 -6.45
N VAL A 64 0.28 6.19 -6.76
CA VAL A 64 0.73 5.89 -8.11
C VAL A 64 1.59 4.62 -8.15
N ALA A 65 1.53 3.90 -9.25
CA ALA A 65 2.48 2.84 -9.53
C ALA A 65 3.76 3.43 -10.12
N PRO A 66 4.91 3.34 -9.46
CA PRO A 66 6.14 4.00 -9.92
C PRO A 66 6.54 3.60 -11.33
N GLU A 67 6.27 2.37 -11.76
CA GLU A 67 6.54 1.86 -13.11
C GLU A 67 5.90 2.70 -14.21
N ASN A 68 4.71 3.22 -13.94
CA ASN A 68 3.95 4.04 -14.89
C ASN A 68 4.45 5.49 -14.94
N TRP A 69 5.28 5.93 -13.99
CA TRP A 69 5.66 7.33 -13.82
C TRP A 69 7.16 7.58 -13.92
N MET A 70 8.01 6.62 -13.57
CA MET A 70 9.48 6.75 -13.61
C MET A 70 10.03 7.15 -14.97
N ILE A 71 9.35 6.76 -16.05
CA ILE A 71 9.78 7.04 -17.44
C ILE A 71 9.17 8.31 -18.03
N LEU A 72 8.32 9.01 -17.27
CA LEU A 72 7.61 10.16 -17.81
C LEU A 72 8.48 11.41 -17.81
N GLY A 73 8.53 12.04 -18.98
CA GLY A 73 9.15 13.34 -19.19
C GLY A 73 8.16 14.36 -19.76
N GLY A 74 8.69 15.48 -20.24
CA GLY A 74 7.89 16.49 -20.93
C GLY A 74 6.77 17.11 -20.07
N LYS A 75 5.57 17.21 -20.64
CA LYS A 75 4.41 17.82 -19.96
C LYS A 75 4.02 17.00 -18.72
N PHE A 76 3.84 15.69 -18.87
CA PHE A 76 3.37 14.83 -17.80
C PHE A 76 4.35 14.75 -16.62
N GLY A 77 5.66 14.67 -16.88
CA GLY A 77 6.67 14.70 -15.81
C GLY A 77 6.65 16.02 -15.03
N ARG A 78 6.46 17.17 -15.70
CA ARG A 78 6.33 18.46 -15.00
C ARG A 78 5.05 18.57 -14.17
N GLN A 79 3.93 18.09 -14.70
CA GLN A 79 2.64 18.07 -13.97
C GLN A 79 2.70 17.16 -12.75
N PHE A 80 3.27 15.97 -12.91
CA PHE A 80 3.47 15.05 -11.80
C PHE A 80 4.34 15.67 -10.70
N LYS A 81 5.48 16.25 -11.09
CA LYS A 81 6.36 16.95 -10.14
C LYS A 81 5.65 18.09 -9.42
N GLN A 82 4.85 18.91 -10.13
CA GLN A 82 4.04 19.95 -9.50
C GLN A 82 3.11 19.39 -8.41
N LEU A 83 2.46 18.25 -8.66
CA LEU A 83 1.57 17.63 -7.69
C LEU A 83 2.33 17.04 -6.50
N THR A 84 3.45 16.34 -6.73
CA THR A 84 4.25 15.74 -5.64
C THR A 84 4.92 16.78 -4.74
N GLU A 85 5.17 18.01 -5.26
CA GLU A 85 5.66 19.14 -4.45
C GLU A 85 4.58 19.76 -3.54
N GLN A 86 3.29 19.53 -3.81
CA GLN A 86 2.16 20.18 -3.12
C GLN A 86 1.30 19.21 -2.31
N HIS A 87 1.30 17.93 -2.63
CA HIS A 87 0.44 16.92 -2.03
C HIS A 87 1.23 15.71 -1.56
N ALA A 88 0.67 14.98 -0.59
CA ALA A 88 1.21 13.71 -0.15
C ALA A 88 0.99 12.62 -1.21
N PHE A 89 1.99 11.77 -1.41
CA PHE A 89 1.96 10.66 -2.34
C PHE A 89 2.40 9.36 -1.68
N PHE A 90 1.73 8.27 -2.05
CA PHE A 90 2.16 6.90 -1.82
C PHE A 90 2.54 6.27 -3.16
N CYS A 91 3.41 5.28 -3.13
CA CYS A 91 3.71 4.44 -4.27
C CYS A 91 3.30 3.00 -3.99
N HIS A 92 2.53 2.43 -4.92
CA HIS A 92 2.14 1.03 -4.92
C HIS A 92 2.67 0.38 -6.20
N GLY A 93 3.63 -0.54 -6.06
CA GLY A 93 4.34 -1.16 -7.18
C GLY A 93 3.55 -2.27 -7.84
N LEU A 94 3.84 -2.50 -9.13
CA LEU A 94 3.16 -3.50 -9.97
C LEU A 94 4.07 -4.66 -10.39
N SER A 95 5.39 -4.47 -10.36
CA SER A 95 6.29 -5.34 -11.12
C SER A 95 7.48 -5.89 -10.33
N LEU A 96 7.55 -5.64 -9.02
CA LEU A 96 8.62 -6.14 -8.18
C LEU A 96 8.64 -7.67 -8.12
N SER A 97 7.46 -8.29 -8.24
CA SER A 97 7.32 -9.76 -8.29
C SER A 97 8.00 -10.42 -7.08
N ILE A 98 7.59 -10.00 -5.87
CA ILE A 98 8.25 -10.38 -4.62
C ILE A 98 8.32 -11.90 -4.40
N GLY A 99 7.35 -12.65 -4.93
CA GLY A 99 7.30 -14.11 -4.85
C GLY A 99 8.04 -14.84 -5.98
N SER A 100 8.66 -14.14 -6.93
CA SER A 100 9.36 -14.78 -8.05
C SER A 100 10.47 -15.74 -7.58
N PRO A 101 10.63 -16.92 -8.22
CA PRO A 101 11.76 -17.80 -7.97
C PRO A 101 13.10 -17.24 -8.50
N GLU A 102 13.06 -16.29 -9.45
CA GLU A 102 14.24 -15.66 -10.02
C GLU A 102 14.90 -14.69 -9.04
N PRO A 103 16.20 -14.40 -9.18
CA PRO A 103 16.87 -13.39 -8.35
C PRO A 103 16.13 -12.03 -8.38
N LEU A 104 16.19 -11.31 -7.26
CA LEU A 104 15.65 -9.96 -7.20
C LEU A 104 16.39 -9.04 -8.17
N ASP A 105 15.66 -8.31 -9.00
CA ASP A 105 16.25 -7.25 -9.83
C ASP A 105 16.59 -6.02 -8.97
N SER A 106 17.79 -6.03 -8.41
CA SER A 106 18.29 -4.94 -7.58
C SER A 106 18.42 -3.60 -8.34
N HIS A 107 18.62 -3.64 -9.65
CA HIS A 107 18.66 -2.43 -10.47
C HIS A 107 17.25 -1.80 -10.58
N PHE A 108 16.24 -2.61 -10.76
CA PHE A 108 14.84 -2.16 -10.73
C PHE A 108 14.48 -1.52 -9.38
N VAL A 109 14.82 -2.18 -8.26
CA VAL A 109 14.58 -1.63 -6.91
C VAL A 109 15.33 -0.31 -6.70
N GLN A 110 16.56 -0.18 -7.20
CA GLN A 110 17.31 1.09 -7.16
C GLN A 110 16.65 2.19 -8.00
N ASN A 111 16.00 1.85 -9.13
CA ASN A 111 15.23 2.81 -9.91
C ASN A 111 14.01 3.30 -9.14
N ILE A 112 13.29 2.39 -8.48
CA ILE A 112 12.20 2.75 -7.57
C ILE A 112 12.71 3.69 -6.48
N LYS A 113 13.81 3.34 -5.79
CA LYS A 113 14.41 4.21 -4.76
C LYS A 113 14.66 5.62 -5.27
N ARG A 114 15.30 5.74 -6.44
CA ARG A 114 15.59 7.06 -7.03
C ARG A 114 14.30 7.86 -7.29
N PHE A 115 13.27 7.20 -7.80
CA PHE A 115 11.98 7.84 -8.02
C PHE A 115 11.34 8.32 -6.72
N LEU A 116 11.32 7.48 -5.69
CA LEU A 116 10.81 7.84 -4.37
C LEU A 116 11.58 9.02 -3.76
N ASP A 117 12.93 9.01 -3.87
CA ASP A 117 13.80 10.10 -3.38
C ASP A 117 13.56 11.40 -4.15
N GLU A 118 13.44 11.33 -5.49
CA GLU A 118 13.22 12.51 -6.35
C GLU A 118 11.89 13.22 -6.03
N HIS A 119 10.85 12.45 -5.73
CA HIS A 119 9.50 12.95 -5.45
C HIS A 119 9.18 13.07 -3.95
N ASN A 120 10.16 12.80 -3.07
CA ASN A 120 9.98 12.84 -1.62
C ASN A 120 8.81 11.97 -1.13
N ILE A 121 8.71 10.75 -1.66
CA ILE A 121 7.66 9.78 -1.33
C ILE A 121 8.24 8.77 -0.32
N GLU A 122 7.64 8.71 0.87
CA GLU A 122 8.13 7.85 1.97
C GLU A 122 7.46 6.46 1.99
N VAL A 123 6.25 6.35 1.44
CA VAL A 123 5.42 5.13 1.49
C VAL A 123 5.58 4.36 0.20
N TYR A 124 6.02 3.11 0.32
CA TYR A 124 6.09 2.15 -0.79
C TYR A 124 5.46 0.82 -0.38
N SER A 125 4.56 0.33 -1.19
CA SER A 125 3.89 -0.97 -1.05
C SER A 125 3.99 -1.80 -2.32
N GLU A 126 3.73 -3.09 -2.21
CA GLU A 126 3.77 -4.05 -3.30
C GLU A 126 2.90 -5.27 -3.02
N HIS A 127 2.48 -5.94 -4.07
CA HIS A 127 1.62 -7.11 -4.03
C HIS A 127 2.34 -8.37 -3.49
N LEU A 128 1.63 -9.15 -2.67
CA LEU A 128 2.07 -10.51 -2.26
C LEU A 128 1.83 -11.51 -3.40
N SER A 129 2.57 -11.34 -4.47
CA SER A 129 2.38 -12.11 -5.71
C SER A 129 3.68 -12.29 -6.47
N TYR A 130 3.62 -12.99 -7.60
CA TYR A 130 4.65 -12.93 -8.62
C TYR A 130 4.03 -12.68 -10.00
N CYS A 131 4.70 -11.89 -10.83
CA CYS A 131 4.32 -11.60 -12.21
C CYS A 131 5.47 -11.84 -13.19
N SER A 132 6.58 -12.41 -12.73
CA SER A 132 7.76 -12.68 -13.55
C SER A 132 8.44 -14.00 -13.15
N GLY A 133 9.07 -14.62 -14.12
CA GLY A 133 9.94 -15.77 -14.02
C GLY A 133 10.97 -15.63 -15.13
N THR A 134 11.09 -16.60 -16.04
CA THR A 134 11.89 -16.46 -17.27
C THR A 134 11.31 -15.45 -18.29
N GLY A 135 10.14 -14.89 -18.00
CA GLY A 135 9.43 -13.85 -18.73
C GLY A 135 8.57 -13.02 -17.80
N HIS A 136 7.82 -12.07 -18.35
CA HIS A 136 6.90 -11.20 -17.60
C HIS A 136 5.45 -11.57 -17.96
N MET A 137 4.60 -11.65 -16.95
CA MET A 137 3.14 -11.85 -17.06
C MET A 137 2.45 -10.51 -16.76
N TYR A 138 1.27 -10.33 -17.38
CA TYR A 138 0.46 -9.13 -17.11
C TYR A 138 -0.48 -9.31 -15.91
N ASP A 139 -0.56 -10.54 -15.39
CA ASP A 139 -1.42 -10.90 -14.25
C ASP A 139 -0.56 -11.21 -13.02
N LEU A 140 -1.13 -10.93 -11.85
CA LEU A 140 -0.55 -11.27 -10.56
C LEU A 140 -0.85 -12.75 -10.25
N MET A 141 0.19 -13.55 -10.09
CA MET A 141 0.05 -14.97 -9.77
C MET A 141 0.23 -15.19 -8.26
N PRO A 142 -0.60 -16.04 -7.64
CA PRO A 142 -0.49 -16.34 -6.22
C PRO A 142 0.81 -17.10 -5.91
N ILE A 143 1.47 -16.69 -4.85
CA ILE A 143 2.60 -17.43 -4.29
C ILE A 143 2.04 -18.73 -3.68
N PRO A 144 2.68 -19.90 -3.82
CA PRO A 144 2.26 -21.11 -3.13
C PRO A 144 2.25 -20.91 -1.61
N PHE A 145 1.14 -21.20 -0.94
CA PHE A 145 1.01 -21.00 0.52
C PHE A 145 1.73 -22.09 1.29
N THR A 146 3.07 -21.98 1.40
CA THR A 146 3.94 -22.96 2.03
C THR A 146 4.97 -22.28 2.93
N ASP A 147 5.54 -23.02 3.90
CA ASP A 147 6.60 -22.50 4.78
C ASP A 147 7.85 -22.05 4.00
N ASP A 148 8.24 -22.79 2.97
CA ASP A 148 9.37 -22.41 2.11
C ASP A 148 9.12 -21.08 1.39
N ALA A 149 7.90 -20.86 0.93
CA ALA A 149 7.51 -19.60 0.27
C ALA A 149 7.47 -18.44 1.27
N VAL A 150 7.06 -18.66 2.52
CA VAL A 150 7.13 -17.64 3.59
C VAL A 150 8.59 -17.19 3.77
N ILE A 151 9.51 -18.12 3.96
CA ILE A 151 10.94 -17.84 4.17
C ILE A 151 11.54 -17.12 2.94
N HIS A 152 11.21 -17.60 1.74
CA HIS A 152 11.67 -17.01 0.48
C HIS A 152 11.20 -15.55 0.34
N THR A 153 9.91 -15.32 0.49
CA THR A 153 9.29 -13.99 0.35
C THR A 153 9.82 -13.02 1.41
N ALA A 154 9.89 -13.44 2.67
CA ALA A 154 10.40 -12.61 3.75
C ALA A 154 11.87 -12.21 3.53
N LYS A 155 12.71 -13.12 3.04
CA LYS A 155 14.11 -12.80 2.69
C LYS A 155 14.17 -11.73 1.58
N ARG A 156 13.31 -11.81 0.58
CA ARG A 156 13.27 -10.83 -0.52
C ARG A 156 12.77 -9.48 -0.04
N ILE A 157 11.74 -9.43 0.82
CA ILE A 157 11.26 -8.20 1.45
C ILE A 157 12.41 -7.49 2.16
N LYS A 158 13.18 -8.19 2.99
CA LYS A 158 14.34 -7.61 3.68
C LYS A 158 15.40 -7.07 2.72
N GLN A 159 15.66 -7.76 1.60
CA GLN A 159 16.57 -7.25 0.56
C GLN A 159 16.05 -5.96 -0.10
N VAL A 160 14.75 -5.87 -0.31
CA VAL A 160 14.12 -4.66 -0.86
C VAL A 160 14.21 -3.51 0.12
N GLU A 161 13.90 -3.74 1.41
CA GLU A 161 14.03 -2.72 2.46
C GLU A 161 15.45 -2.18 2.59
N ASP A 162 16.46 -3.08 2.53
CA ASP A 162 17.87 -2.69 2.56
C ASP A 162 18.26 -1.76 1.39
N ILE A 163 17.71 -2.02 0.19
CA ILE A 163 17.99 -1.19 -0.99
C ILE A 163 17.20 0.11 -0.93
N LEU A 164 15.91 0.05 -0.60
CA LEU A 164 15.04 1.23 -0.56
C LEU A 164 15.36 2.14 0.62
N GLU A 165 15.98 1.61 1.69
CA GLU A 165 16.18 2.30 2.99
C GLU A 165 14.85 2.80 3.57
N ARG A 166 13.77 2.05 3.35
CA ARG A 166 12.39 2.33 3.77
C ARG A 166 11.68 1.05 4.23
N PRO A 167 10.71 1.15 5.16
CA PRO A 167 9.86 0.01 5.48
C PRO A 167 9.09 -0.46 4.25
N PHE A 168 8.98 -1.77 4.09
CA PHE A 168 8.18 -2.40 3.06
C PHE A 168 6.73 -2.58 3.55
N ILE A 169 5.78 -2.35 2.66
CA ILE A 169 4.36 -2.56 2.93
C ILE A 169 3.86 -3.61 1.93
N LEU A 170 3.33 -4.70 2.45
CA LEU A 170 2.87 -5.84 1.68
C LEU A 170 1.36 -5.83 1.57
N GLU A 171 0.82 -6.09 0.38
CA GLU A 171 -0.61 -6.16 0.14
C GLU A 171 -1.11 -7.61 0.06
N ASN A 172 -2.29 -7.88 0.64
CA ASN A 172 -3.07 -9.09 0.40
C ASN A 172 -3.76 -9.01 -0.96
N VAL A 173 -3.42 -9.90 -1.87
CA VAL A 173 -3.90 -9.87 -3.26
C VAL A 173 -5.11 -10.78 -3.50
N SER A 174 -5.90 -10.47 -4.54
CA SER A 174 -6.86 -11.41 -5.08
C SER A 174 -6.16 -12.55 -5.82
N PHE A 175 -6.73 -13.76 -5.77
CA PHE A 175 -6.22 -14.93 -6.48
C PHE A 175 -7.34 -15.89 -6.89
N TYR A 176 -7.07 -16.70 -7.93
CA TYR A 176 -8.08 -17.60 -8.53
C TYR A 176 -7.73 -19.06 -8.36
N ALA A 177 -6.54 -19.39 -7.89
CA ALA A 177 -6.11 -20.75 -7.60
C ALA A 177 -4.99 -20.71 -6.53
N ALA A 178 -4.90 -21.74 -5.70
CA ALA A 178 -3.85 -21.90 -4.68
C ALA A 178 -3.15 -23.27 -4.87
N PRO A 179 -2.34 -23.45 -5.92
CA PRO A 179 -1.71 -24.73 -6.20
C PRO A 179 -0.68 -25.08 -5.11
N GLY A 180 -0.78 -26.29 -4.58
CA GLY A 180 0.15 -26.81 -3.57
C GLY A 180 0.06 -26.14 -2.20
N ALA A 181 -1.05 -25.44 -1.89
CA ALA A 181 -1.24 -24.82 -0.58
C ALA A 181 -1.18 -25.85 0.55
N GLN A 182 -0.39 -25.51 1.58
CA GLN A 182 -0.21 -26.29 2.83
C GLN A 182 -0.83 -25.56 4.03
N MET A 183 -1.22 -24.31 3.86
CA MET A 183 -1.89 -23.45 4.82
C MET A 183 -2.92 -22.58 4.11
N THR A 184 -3.79 -21.94 4.87
CA THR A 184 -4.76 -20.96 4.33
C THR A 184 -4.05 -19.68 3.89
N GLU A 185 -4.69 -18.87 3.03
CA GLU A 185 -4.22 -17.53 2.66
C GLU A 185 -3.95 -16.67 3.90
N GLN A 186 -4.91 -16.67 4.85
CA GLN A 186 -4.80 -15.91 6.10
C GLN A 186 -3.55 -16.29 6.91
N GLU A 187 -3.27 -17.60 7.04
CA GLU A 187 -2.07 -18.09 7.72
C GLU A 187 -0.82 -17.67 6.98
N PHE A 188 -0.81 -17.77 5.65
CA PHE A 188 0.32 -17.40 4.80
C PHE A 188 0.65 -15.91 4.91
N VAL A 189 -0.36 -15.03 4.74
CA VAL A 189 -0.17 -13.57 4.87
C VAL A 189 0.39 -13.23 6.25
N ASN A 190 -0.19 -13.77 7.33
CA ASN A 190 0.29 -13.53 8.69
C ASN A 190 1.72 -14.04 8.91
N ALA A 191 2.05 -15.22 8.38
CA ALA A 191 3.39 -15.79 8.50
C ALA A 191 4.44 -14.94 7.77
N VAL A 192 4.15 -14.47 6.55
CA VAL A 192 5.05 -13.57 5.80
C VAL A 192 5.24 -12.25 6.54
N LEU A 193 4.16 -11.62 7.01
CA LEU A 193 4.22 -10.37 7.77
C LEU A 193 5.07 -10.51 9.05
N GLN A 194 4.96 -11.65 9.73
CA GLN A 194 5.71 -11.91 10.94
C GLN A 194 7.19 -12.17 10.64
N GLU A 195 7.50 -13.03 9.64
CA GLU A 195 8.88 -13.42 9.29
C GLU A 195 9.67 -12.26 8.68
N ALA A 196 9.02 -11.46 7.84
CA ALA A 196 9.62 -10.27 7.23
C ALA A 196 9.72 -9.08 8.21
N ASP A 197 8.89 -9.04 9.24
CA ASP A 197 8.65 -7.88 10.12
C ASP A 197 8.19 -6.62 9.37
N CYS A 198 7.46 -6.80 8.27
CA CYS A 198 6.98 -5.71 7.43
C CYS A 198 5.57 -5.22 7.82
N LYS A 199 5.09 -4.17 7.13
CA LYS A 199 3.76 -3.61 7.29
C LYS A 199 2.78 -4.23 6.30
N LEU A 200 1.49 -3.96 6.51
CA LEU A 200 0.38 -4.44 5.68
C LEU A 200 -0.36 -3.26 5.05
N LEU A 201 -0.51 -3.29 3.75
CA LEU A 201 -1.60 -2.66 3.02
C LEU A 201 -2.73 -3.69 3.02
N LEU A 202 -3.82 -3.37 3.71
CA LEU A 202 -4.96 -4.26 3.80
C LEU A 202 -6.01 -3.86 2.75
N ASP A 203 -6.08 -4.62 1.67
CA ASP A 203 -7.11 -4.43 0.66
C ASP A 203 -8.40 -5.16 1.06
N VAL A 204 -9.46 -4.36 1.26
CA VAL A 204 -10.78 -4.81 1.71
C VAL A 204 -11.56 -5.46 0.56
N ASN A 205 -11.37 -4.97 -0.68
CA ASN A 205 -12.00 -5.57 -1.85
C ASN A 205 -11.43 -6.96 -2.14
N ASN A 206 -10.10 -7.13 -2.04
CA ASN A 206 -9.44 -8.42 -2.25
C ASN A 206 -9.90 -9.47 -1.23
N ILE A 207 -10.11 -9.07 0.04
CA ILE A 207 -10.71 -9.97 1.03
C ILE A 207 -12.11 -10.40 0.60
N TYR A 208 -12.94 -9.47 0.12
CA TYR A 208 -14.29 -9.78 -0.33
C TYR A 208 -14.27 -10.70 -1.56
N VAL A 209 -13.51 -10.35 -2.60
CA VAL A 209 -13.33 -11.15 -3.84
C VAL A 209 -12.90 -12.57 -3.50
N ASN A 210 -11.85 -12.73 -2.71
CA ASN A 210 -11.34 -14.03 -2.31
C ASN A 210 -12.35 -14.81 -1.45
N SER A 211 -13.13 -14.13 -0.59
CA SER A 211 -14.14 -14.80 0.25
C SER A 211 -15.23 -15.49 -0.58
N ILE A 212 -15.63 -14.88 -1.70
CA ILE A 212 -16.57 -15.48 -2.65
C ILE A 212 -15.89 -16.60 -3.43
N ASN A 213 -14.74 -16.33 -4.05
CA ASN A 213 -14.04 -17.26 -4.92
C ASN A 213 -13.56 -18.54 -4.19
N HIS A 214 -13.21 -18.42 -2.90
CA HIS A 214 -12.67 -19.51 -2.09
C HIS A 214 -13.57 -19.92 -0.92
N GLN A 215 -14.80 -19.35 -0.82
CA GLN A 215 -15.84 -19.74 0.12
C GLN A 215 -15.42 -19.69 1.59
N TYR A 216 -14.76 -18.60 2.00
CA TYR A 216 -14.42 -18.34 3.40
C TYR A 216 -15.16 -17.11 3.96
N ASP A 217 -15.14 -16.93 5.27
CA ASP A 217 -15.75 -15.80 5.96
C ASP A 217 -14.81 -14.58 5.90
N ALA A 218 -15.19 -13.56 5.12
CA ALA A 218 -14.46 -12.30 4.97
C ALA A 218 -14.27 -11.58 6.32
N ALA A 219 -15.27 -11.61 7.20
CA ALA A 219 -15.20 -10.97 8.51
C ALA A 219 -14.22 -11.69 9.44
N ALA A 220 -14.17 -13.01 9.39
CA ALA A 220 -13.20 -13.80 10.16
C ALA A 220 -11.78 -13.56 9.67
N TYR A 221 -11.57 -13.52 8.34
CA TYR A 221 -10.29 -13.16 7.74
C TYR A 221 -9.82 -11.78 8.21
N LEU A 222 -10.70 -10.78 8.05
CA LEU A 222 -10.42 -9.41 8.46
C LEU A 222 -10.00 -9.33 9.94
N ALA A 223 -10.78 -9.98 10.84
CA ALA A 223 -10.51 -9.95 12.27
C ALA A 223 -9.16 -10.60 12.66
N ALA A 224 -8.66 -11.50 11.84
CA ALA A 224 -7.38 -12.19 12.08
C ALA A 224 -6.15 -11.41 11.61
N MET A 225 -6.32 -10.29 10.92
CA MET A 225 -5.21 -9.46 10.48
C MET A 225 -4.56 -8.70 11.65
N PRO A 226 -3.22 -8.55 11.64
CA PRO A 226 -2.49 -7.97 12.76
C PRO A 226 -2.60 -6.43 12.76
N THR A 227 -3.53 -5.88 13.53
CA THR A 227 -3.83 -4.43 13.63
C THR A 227 -2.60 -3.53 13.64
N LYS A 228 -1.56 -3.92 14.39
CA LYS A 228 -0.33 -3.10 14.55
C LYS A 228 0.53 -3.02 13.26
N ARG A 229 0.28 -3.92 12.31
CA ARG A 229 1.01 -3.97 11.05
C ARG A 229 0.29 -3.21 9.94
N ILE A 230 -1.01 -2.94 10.06
CA ILE A 230 -1.78 -2.21 9.06
C ILE A 230 -1.23 -0.79 8.95
N ALA A 231 -0.72 -0.44 7.77
CA ALA A 231 -0.23 0.88 7.42
C ALA A 231 -1.34 1.74 6.83
N TYR A 232 -2.06 1.21 5.87
CA TYR A 232 -3.21 1.84 5.21
C TYR A 232 -4.09 0.78 4.54
N LEU A 233 -5.22 1.22 3.99
CA LEU A 233 -6.23 0.35 3.39
C LEU A 233 -6.44 0.71 1.92
N HIS A 234 -6.77 -0.29 1.11
CA HIS A 234 -7.40 -0.12 -0.19
C HIS A 234 -8.88 -0.49 -0.14
N ILE A 235 -9.67 0.19 -0.96
CA ILE A 235 -11.07 -0.14 -1.27
C ILE A 235 -11.33 0.13 -2.74
N ALA A 236 -11.96 -0.83 -3.40
CA ALA A 236 -12.26 -0.81 -4.83
C ALA A 236 -13.60 -1.49 -5.14
N GLY A 237 -14.07 -1.33 -6.36
CA GLY A 237 -15.13 -2.17 -6.92
C GLY A 237 -14.54 -3.28 -7.79
N HIS A 238 -15.29 -4.34 -7.98
CA HIS A 238 -14.90 -5.51 -8.76
C HIS A 238 -15.97 -5.87 -9.79
N TYR A 239 -15.69 -6.85 -10.65
CA TYR A 239 -16.63 -7.37 -11.63
C TYR A 239 -17.16 -8.73 -11.17
N GLU A 240 -18.49 -8.89 -11.17
CA GLU A 240 -19.15 -10.16 -10.92
C GLU A 240 -19.27 -10.90 -12.27
N GLU A 241 -18.45 -11.92 -12.49
CA GLU A 241 -18.49 -12.78 -13.68
C GLU A 241 -19.59 -13.81 -13.52
N GLU A 242 -19.65 -14.47 -12.36
CA GLU A 242 -20.68 -15.43 -11.95
C GLU A 242 -20.95 -15.28 -10.45
N ALA A 243 -22.02 -15.86 -9.95
CA ALA A 243 -22.41 -15.75 -8.54
C ALA A 243 -21.33 -16.25 -7.55
N ASP A 244 -20.44 -17.12 -8.00
CA ASP A 244 -19.33 -17.70 -7.25
C ASP A 244 -17.96 -17.35 -7.84
N LEU A 245 -17.90 -16.36 -8.75
CA LEU A 245 -16.68 -15.88 -9.37
C LEU A 245 -16.67 -14.35 -9.49
N MET A 246 -15.89 -13.71 -8.62
CA MET A 246 -15.59 -12.28 -8.68
C MET A 246 -14.24 -12.05 -9.33
N VAL A 247 -14.15 -11.03 -10.19
CA VAL A 247 -12.91 -10.64 -10.86
C VAL A 247 -12.48 -9.27 -10.34
N ASP A 248 -11.30 -9.20 -9.78
CA ASP A 248 -10.71 -7.99 -9.23
C ASP A 248 -10.25 -7.06 -10.36
N THR A 249 -11.08 -6.08 -10.69
CA THR A 249 -10.86 -5.20 -11.84
C THR A 249 -10.67 -3.74 -11.46
N HIS A 250 -11.08 -3.32 -10.28
CA HIS A 250 -11.10 -1.92 -9.82
C HIS A 250 -11.79 -0.95 -10.81
N GLY A 251 -12.75 -1.48 -11.58
CA GLY A 251 -13.41 -0.76 -12.68
C GLY A 251 -14.91 -0.53 -12.51
N ALA A 252 -15.47 -0.92 -11.37
CA ALA A 252 -16.89 -0.78 -11.02
C ALA A 252 -17.08 0.05 -9.74
N ASP A 253 -18.33 0.42 -9.45
CA ASP A 253 -18.69 1.06 -8.19
C ASP A 253 -18.56 0.07 -7.03
N ILE A 254 -18.20 0.60 -5.85
CA ILE A 254 -18.06 -0.22 -4.66
C ILE A 254 -19.45 -0.67 -4.19
N ILE A 255 -19.62 -1.98 -4.02
CA ILE A 255 -20.90 -2.57 -3.61
C ILE A 255 -21.10 -2.51 -2.08
N ASP A 256 -22.37 -2.56 -1.63
CA ASP A 256 -22.72 -2.48 -0.22
C ASP A 256 -21.98 -3.49 0.70
N PRO A 257 -21.77 -4.77 0.31
CA PRO A 257 -21.00 -5.71 1.12
C PRO A 257 -19.54 -5.27 1.38
N VAL A 258 -18.87 -4.69 0.39
CA VAL A 258 -17.49 -4.18 0.52
C VAL A 258 -17.48 -2.95 1.42
N TRP A 259 -18.46 -2.04 1.29
CA TRP A 259 -18.65 -0.92 2.21
C TRP A 259 -18.88 -1.37 3.66
N ALA A 260 -19.68 -2.42 3.86
CA ALA A 260 -19.92 -3.00 5.19
C ALA A 260 -18.63 -3.58 5.78
N LEU A 261 -17.82 -4.26 4.95
CA LEU A 261 -16.54 -4.82 5.37
C LEU A 261 -15.53 -3.73 5.75
N LEU A 262 -15.49 -2.59 5.03
CA LEU A 262 -14.68 -1.43 5.40
C LEU A 262 -15.09 -0.85 6.77
N GLN A 263 -16.40 -0.72 7.02
CA GLN A 263 -16.89 -0.24 8.32
C GLN A 263 -16.48 -1.19 9.45
N GLN A 264 -16.56 -2.50 9.20
CA GLN A 264 -16.13 -3.52 10.16
C GLN A 264 -14.61 -3.46 10.39
N CYS A 265 -13.82 -3.20 9.32
CA CYS A 265 -12.38 -2.98 9.43
C CYS A 265 -12.07 -1.84 10.41
N TYR A 266 -12.74 -0.70 10.27
CA TYR A 266 -12.54 0.43 11.18
C TYR A 266 -12.99 0.14 12.62
N GLN A 267 -14.00 -0.70 12.81
CA GLN A 267 -14.44 -1.12 14.14
C GLN A 267 -13.42 -2.02 14.85
N ILE A 268 -12.81 -2.95 14.12
CA ILE A 268 -11.87 -3.93 14.65
C ILE A 268 -10.46 -3.31 14.81
N HIS A 269 -9.97 -2.68 13.76
CA HIS A 269 -8.57 -2.25 13.67
C HIS A 269 -8.36 -0.77 13.95
N GLY A 270 -9.44 0.01 14.02
CA GLY A 270 -9.36 1.46 14.09
C GLY A 270 -9.32 2.09 12.71
N VAL A 271 -9.33 3.42 12.68
CA VAL A 271 -9.27 4.17 11.43
C VAL A 271 -7.82 4.22 10.93
N HIS A 272 -7.64 3.92 9.65
CA HIS A 272 -6.38 4.01 8.92
C HIS A 272 -6.55 4.88 7.67
N PRO A 273 -5.48 5.45 7.11
CA PRO A 273 -5.56 6.07 5.77
C PRO A 273 -6.15 5.07 4.79
N THR A 274 -7.09 5.51 3.97
CA THR A 274 -7.82 4.62 3.04
C THR A 274 -7.77 5.19 1.65
N LEU A 275 -7.32 4.40 0.69
CA LEU A 275 -7.26 4.76 -0.73
C LEU A 275 -8.50 4.23 -1.45
N LEU A 276 -9.14 5.10 -2.23
CA LEU A 276 -10.06 4.69 -3.28
C LEU A 276 -9.27 4.32 -4.53
N GLU A 277 -9.33 3.06 -4.93
CA GLU A 277 -8.68 2.57 -6.12
C GLU A 277 -9.65 2.46 -7.30
N ARG A 278 -9.23 2.98 -8.46
CA ARG A 278 -9.98 2.95 -9.70
C ARG A 278 -8.99 2.80 -10.87
N ASP A 279 -8.99 1.64 -11.52
CA ASP A 279 -8.03 1.31 -12.59
C ASP A 279 -8.65 1.42 -13.98
N PHE A 280 -9.91 1.07 -14.10
CA PHE A 280 -10.66 1.06 -15.36
C PHE A 280 -11.95 1.86 -15.21
N ASN A 281 -12.54 2.24 -16.35
CA ASN A 281 -13.83 2.92 -16.40
C ASN A 281 -13.89 4.10 -15.43
N ILE A 282 -12.80 4.87 -15.34
CA ILE A 282 -12.66 5.96 -14.39
C ILE A 282 -13.80 6.96 -14.60
N PRO A 283 -14.68 7.15 -13.61
CA PRO A 283 -15.78 8.09 -13.75
C PRO A 283 -15.27 9.52 -13.59
N LYS A 284 -16.17 10.49 -13.81
CA LYS A 284 -15.85 11.90 -13.56
C LYS A 284 -15.51 12.13 -12.09
N THR A 285 -14.71 13.14 -11.82
CA THR A 285 -14.23 13.51 -10.48
C THR A 285 -15.36 13.70 -9.46
N ASP A 286 -16.52 14.23 -9.87
CA ASP A 286 -17.68 14.41 -8.99
C ASP A 286 -18.25 13.06 -8.48
N ILE A 287 -18.19 12.02 -9.30
CA ILE A 287 -18.61 10.66 -8.91
C ILE A 287 -17.57 10.06 -7.95
N LEU A 288 -16.27 10.16 -8.26
CA LEU A 288 -15.20 9.72 -7.36
C LEU A 288 -15.28 10.41 -5.99
N LEU A 289 -15.61 11.69 -5.97
CA LEU A 289 -15.78 12.45 -4.72
C LEU A 289 -16.93 11.95 -3.86
N ASN A 290 -17.97 11.35 -4.43
CA ASN A 290 -19.04 10.73 -3.64
C ASN A 290 -18.51 9.53 -2.85
N GLU A 291 -17.75 8.64 -3.47
CA GLU A 291 -17.11 7.49 -2.80
C GLU A 291 -16.07 7.96 -1.76
N ILE A 292 -15.23 8.94 -2.09
CA ILE A 292 -14.26 9.54 -1.16
C ILE A 292 -14.97 10.14 0.07
N ASN A 293 -16.06 10.88 -0.13
CA ASN A 293 -16.83 11.44 0.98
C ASN A 293 -17.50 10.35 1.83
N GLN A 294 -17.92 9.25 1.23
CA GLN A 294 -18.46 8.10 1.96
C GLN A 294 -17.39 7.45 2.85
N ILE A 295 -16.15 7.30 2.37
CA ILE A 295 -15.02 6.82 3.18
C ILE A 295 -14.81 7.77 4.37
N HIS A 296 -14.75 9.09 4.13
CA HIS A 296 -14.62 10.09 5.20
C HIS A 296 -15.73 9.96 6.25
N GLN A 297 -16.97 9.79 5.81
CA GLN A 297 -18.10 9.63 6.72
C GLN A 297 -17.94 8.38 7.61
N TYR A 298 -17.50 7.25 7.05
CA TYR A 298 -17.28 6.03 7.80
C TYR A 298 -16.11 6.17 8.80
N GLN A 299 -15.02 6.83 8.42
CA GLN A 299 -13.92 7.16 9.31
C GLN A 299 -14.40 8.02 10.49
N GLN A 300 -15.17 9.08 10.25
CA GLN A 300 -15.71 9.96 11.30
C GLN A 300 -16.66 9.22 12.24
N ASN A 301 -17.52 8.37 11.70
CA ASN A 301 -18.42 7.54 12.51
C ASN A 301 -17.65 6.60 13.44
N ALA A 302 -16.61 5.92 12.93
CA ALA A 302 -15.77 5.02 13.71
C ALA A 302 -15.01 5.76 14.82
N LEU A 303 -14.42 6.93 14.54
CA LEU A 303 -13.74 7.76 15.55
C LEU A 303 -14.69 8.23 16.65
N THR A 304 -15.92 8.61 16.28
CA THR A 304 -16.95 9.02 17.23
C THR A 304 -17.32 7.87 18.16
N GLN A 305 -17.56 6.67 17.61
CA GLN A 305 -17.88 5.47 18.41
C GLN A 305 -16.73 5.11 19.38
N GLN A 306 -15.48 5.12 18.88
CA GLN A 306 -14.31 4.86 19.73
C GLN A 306 -14.17 5.89 20.87
N SER A 307 -14.48 7.15 20.62
CA SER A 307 -14.44 8.20 21.64
C SER A 307 -15.49 8.01 22.73
N ILE A 308 -16.68 7.48 22.39
CA ILE A 308 -17.74 7.15 23.34
C ILE A 308 -17.32 5.96 24.21
N LEU A 309 -16.80 4.89 23.59
CA LEU A 309 -16.36 3.68 24.31
C LEU A 309 -15.21 3.95 25.29
N ARG A 310 -14.31 4.91 24.98
CA ARG A 310 -13.22 5.30 25.89
C ARG A 310 -13.68 6.13 27.09
N LYS A 311 -14.89 6.70 27.04
CA LYS A 311 -15.47 7.54 28.11
C LYS A 311 -16.43 6.76 29.01
N ALA A 312 -16.89 5.58 28.58
CA ALA A 312 -17.74 4.67 29.35
C ALA A 312 -16.90 3.70 30.18
#